data_914b48274a7f3b542f1e4af85e31f506
#
_entry.id   914b48274a7f3b542f1e4af85e31f506
#
_cell.length_a   1.000
_cell.length_b   1.000
_cell.length_c   1.000
_cell.angle_alpha   90.00
_cell.angle_beta   90.00
_cell.angle_gamma   90.00
#
_symmetry.space_group_name_H-M   'P 1'
#
loop_
_entity.id
_entity.type
_entity.pdbx_description
1 polymer ?
#
loop_
_entity_poly.entity_id
_entity_poly.type
_entity_poly.pdbx_seq_one_letter_code
_entity_poly.pdbx_strand_id
1 'polypeptide(L)'
;MMPAAAPGIKATKIDFRKSLLETPAINERAKQLLHSPIEGPAWRAAPSFANGRSTADVATHIHGVRPMWRSAADRTTHLPTKLDHDQAKRAEAQADLTVSSEAILVLPRRALDAGKVPHCQPHAVAFTDHLIARDSRRRRQIAILGRHQRECGFGK
;
A
#
# COMPACT_ATOMS: atom_id res chain seq x y z
N MET A 1 35.48 -39.72 17.51
CA MET A 1 35.34 -38.28 17.69
C MET A 1 33.99 -37.92 17.10
N MET A 2 32.98 -37.70 17.93
CA MET A 2 31.63 -37.36 17.46
C MET A 2 31.55 -35.83 17.19
N PRO A 3 30.90 -35.37 16.10
CA PRO A 3 30.76 -33.93 15.88
C PRO A 3 29.85 -33.33 16.94
N ALA A 4 30.23 -32.17 17.45
CA ALA A 4 29.45 -31.37 18.38
C ALA A 4 28.09 -31.00 17.80
N ALA A 5 27.03 -31.19 18.57
CA ALA A 5 25.69 -30.80 18.16
C ALA A 5 25.62 -29.29 17.87
N ALA A 6 25.08 -28.95 16.72
CA ALA A 6 24.84 -27.56 16.34
C ALA A 6 23.92 -26.86 17.38
N PRO A 7 24.18 -25.59 17.74
CA PRO A 7 23.35 -24.87 18.68
C PRO A 7 21.91 -24.82 18.15
N GLY A 8 20.98 -25.35 18.96
CA GLY A 8 19.57 -25.41 18.61
C GLY A 8 19.01 -24.02 18.33
N ILE A 9 18.50 -23.80 17.13
CA ILE A 9 17.78 -22.58 16.76
C ILE A 9 16.53 -22.53 17.63
N LYS A 10 16.50 -21.58 18.58
CA LYS A 10 15.30 -21.32 19.37
C LYS A 10 14.19 -20.88 18.39
N ALA A 11 13.17 -21.70 18.24
CA ALA A 11 11.99 -21.34 17.47
C ALA A 11 11.35 -20.08 18.07
N THR A 12 11.48 -18.94 17.38
CA THR A 12 10.82 -17.71 17.77
C THR A 12 9.34 -17.88 17.48
N LYS A 13 8.50 -17.80 18.51
CA LYS A 13 7.04 -17.86 18.34
C LYS A 13 6.60 -16.66 17.51
N ILE A 14 6.13 -16.92 16.29
CA ILE A 14 5.62 -15.86 15.40
C ILE A 14 4.27 -15.40 15.93
N ASP A 15 4.15 -14.12 16.24
CA ASP A 15 2.86 -13.48 16.49
C ASP A 15 2.20 -13.13 15.16
N PHE A 16 1.33 -14.02 14.71
CA PHE A 16 0.64 -13.88 13.43
C PHE A 16 -0.22 -12.61 13.37
N ARG A 17 -0.91 -12.26 14.47
CA ARG A 17 -1.71 -11.05 14.54
C ARG A 17 -0.85 -9.79 14.37
N LYS A 18 0.27 -9.72 15.07
CA LYS A 18 1.24 -8.63 14.96
C LYS A 18 1.74 -8.50 13.54
N SER A 19 2.13 -9.61 12.91
CA SER A 19 2.61 -9.63 11.53
C SER A 19 1.56 -9.12 10.53
N LEU A 20 0.29 -9.51 10.68
CA LEU A 20 -0.82 -9.02 9.86
C LEU A 20 -1.04 -7.51 10.00
N LEU A 21 -0.80 -6.92 11.17
CA LEU A 21 -0.98 -5.49 11.41
C LEU A 21 0.24 -4.67 10.97
N GLU A 22 1.44 -5.21 11.08
CA GLU A 22 2.68 -4.53 10.68
C GLU A 22 2.87 -4.49 9.17
N THR A 23 2.49 -5.53 8.45
CA THR A 23 2.69 -5.63 7.00
C THR A 23 2.03 -4.49 6.21
N PRO A 24 0.77 -4.10 6.45
CA PRO A 24 0.17 -2.93 5.82
C PRO A 24 0.93 -1.63 6.10
N ALA A 25 1.38 -1.42 7.34
CA ALA A 25 2.15 -0.24 7.71
C ALA A 25 3.50 -0.16 6.99
N ILE A 26 4.19 -1.29 6.84
CA ILE A 26 5.43 -1.39 6.06
C ILE A 26 5.15 -1.06 4.58
N ASN A 27 4.09 -1.60 4.01
CA ASN A 27 3.71 -1.33 2.63
C ASN A 27 3.39 0.16 2.40
N GLU A 28 2.70 0.82 3.35
CA GLU A 28 2.40 2.25 3.27
C GLU A 28 3.68 3.10 3.30
N ARG A 29 4.58 2.85 4.24
CA ARG A 29 5.88 3.54 4.29
C ARG A 29 6.69 3.35 3.00
N ALA A 30 6.71 2.13 2.48
CA ALA A 30 7.40 1.85 1.22
C ALA A 30 6.79 2.61 0.04
N LYS A 31 5.46 2.73 -0.04
CA LYS A 31 4.79 3.54 -1.08
C LYS A 31 5.18 5.01 -0.98
N GLN A 32 5.16 5.59 0.21
CA GLN A 32 5.56 6.99 0.42
C GLN A 32 7.01 7.23 0.00
N LEU A 33 7.92 6.33 0.38
CA LEU A 33 9.33 6.42 -0.03
C LEU A 33 9.51 6.30 -1.56
N LEU A 34 8.71 5.47 -2.22
CA LEU A 34 8.78 5.29 -3.67
C LEU A 34 8.19 6.47 -4.45
N HIS A 35 7.23 7.18 -3.88
CA HIS A 35 6.66 8.39 -4.49
C HIS A 35 7.53 9.63 -4.29
N SER A 36 8.29 9.70 -3.21
CA SER A 36 9.07 10.87 -2.82
C SER A 36 10.06 11.37 -3.89
N PRO A 37 10.84 10.52 -4.57
CA PRO A 37 11.83 10.96 -5.56
C PRO A 37 11.25 11.27 -6.95
N ILE A 38 9.96 11.06 -7.19
CA ILE A 38 9.36 11.23 -8.51
C ILE A 38 8.88 12.66 -8.66
N GLU A 39 9.58 13.46 -9.48
CA GLU A 39 9.32 14.89 -9.61
C GLU A 39 9.00 15.35 -11.04
N GLY A 40 8.39 16.54 -11.12
CA GLY A 40 8.17 17.24 -12.37
C GLY A 40 7.48 16.41 -13.45
N PRO A 41 8.03 16.39 -14.67
CA PRO A 41 7.43 15.66 -15.80
C PRO A 41 7.31 14.15 -15.57
N ALA A 42 8.20 13.56 -14.75
CA ALA A 42 8.18 12.14 -14.45
C ALA A 42 6.92 11.69 -13.70
N TRP A 43 6.28 12.58 -12.97
CA TRP A 43 5.02 12.29 -12.25
C TRP A 43 3.90 11.83 -13.19
N ARG A 44 3.82 12.42 -14.38
CA ARG A 44 2.79 12.11 -15.38
C ARG A 44 3.31 11.33 -16.59
N ALA A 45 4.62 11.09 -16.67
CA ALA A 45 5.18 10.31 -17.74
C ALA A 45 4.64 8.88 -17.71
N ALA A 46 3.98 8.48 -18.79
CA ALA A 46 3.58 7.08 -18.98
C ALA A 46 4.77 6.30 -19.55
N PRO A 47 4.98 5.05 -19.13
CA PRO A 47 5.97 4.20 -19.75
C PRO A 47 5.61 3.91 -21.21
N SER A 48 6.62 3.76 -22.06
CA SER A 48 6.48 3.54 -23.50
C SER A 48 5.88 2.18 -23.89
N PHE A 49 5.80 1.25 -22.96
CA PHE A 49 5.14 -0.04 -23.20
C PHE A 49 3.63 0.08 -23.04
N ALA A 50 2.89 -0.60 -23.91
CA ALA A 50 1.47 -0.47 -24.11
C ALA A 50 0.66 -0.42 -22.79
N ASN A 51 -0.21 0.56 -22.67
CA ASN A 51 -1.13 0.78 -21.53
C ASN A 51 -0.45 1.01 -20.17
N GLY A 52 0.80 1.45 -20.15
CA GLY A 52 1.48 1.80 -18.92
C GLY A 52 0.79 2.98 -18.22
N ARG A 53 0.54 2.82 -16.93
CA ARG A 53 0.02 3.90 -16.09
C ARG A 53 1.15 4.79 -15.60
N SER A 54 0.97 6.10 -15.62
CA SER A 54 1.87 7.03 -14.97
C SER A 54 1.85 6.85 -13.44
N THR A 55 2.79 7.47 -12.75
CA THR A 55 2.78 7.48 -11.28
C THR A 55 1.55 8.22 -10.75
N ALA A 56 1.12 9.28 -11.42
CA ALA A 56 -0.12 10.00 -11.11
C ALA A 56 -1.33 9.05 -11.15
N ASP A 57 -1.44 8.24 -12.21
CA ASP A 57 -2.54 7.27 -12.37
C ASP A 57 -2.55 6.22 -11.27
N VAL A 58 -1.38 5.75 -10.87
CA VAL A 58 -1.27 4.76 -9.78
C VAL A 58 -1.66 5.40 -8.45
N ALA A 59 -1.21 6.62 -8.16
CA ALA A 59 -1.54 7.33 -6.93
C ALA A 59 -3.04 7.62 -6.82
N THR A 60 -3.64 8.20 -7.86
CA THR A 60 -5.09 8.48 -7.88
C THR A 60 -5.92 7.21 -7.80
N HIS A 61 -5.47 6.12 -8.43
CA HIS A 61 -6.14 4.84 -8.31
C HIS A 61 -6.06 4.26 -6.89
N ILE A 62 -4.88 4.32 -6.23
CA ILE A 62 -4.73 3.87 -4.83
C ILE A 62 -5.71 4.65 -3.95
N HIS A 63 -5.73 5.97 -4.11
CA HIS A 63 -6.62 6.83 -3.36
C HIS A 63 -8.09 6.53 -3.66
N GLY A 64 -8.45 6.32 -4.93
CA GLY A 64 -9.83 6.03 -5.36
C GLY A 64 -10.40 4.68 -4.88
N VAL A 65 -9.56 3.67 -4.58
CA VAL A 65 -10.05 2.39 -4.05
C VAL A 65 -10.23 2.37 -2.54
N ARG A 66 -9.65 3.30 -1.81
CA ARG A 66 -9.74 3.38 -0.35
C ARG A 66 -11.15 3.66 0.19
N PRO A 67 -11.97 4.52 -0.46
CA PRO A 67 -13.39 4.66 -0.12
C PRO A 67 -14.18 3.35 -0.21
N MET A 68 -13.84 2.48 -1.15
CA MET A 68 -14.48 1.16 -1.27
C MET A 68 -14.16 0.28 -0.04
N TRP A 69 -12.91 0.26 0.39
CA TRP A 69 -12.50 -0.47 1.62
C TRP A 69 -13.18 0.07 2.85
N ARG A 70 -13.24 1.41 2.98
CA ARG A 70 -13.95 2.06 4.06
C ARG A 70 -15.43 1.65 4.06
N SER A 71 -16.11 1.73 2.92
CA SER A 71 -17.52 1.36 2.81
C SER A 71 -17.78 -0.09 3.19
N ALA A 72 -16.83 -0.98 2.89
CA ALA A 72 -16.94 -2.40 3.22
C ALA A 72 -16.66 -2.70 4.69
N ALA A 73 -15.73 -1.98 5.31
CA ALA A 73 -15.22 -2.34 6.64
C ALA A 73 -15.62 -1.36 7.74
N ASP A 74 -15.68 -0.06 7.48
CA ASP A 74 -16.01 0.97 8.47
C ASP A 74 -16.45 2.27 7.80
N ARG A 75 -17.73 2.55 7.84
CA ARG A 75 -18.32 3.77 7.28
C ARG A 75 -18.07 5.03 8.11
N THR A 76 -17.58 4.88 9.33
CA THR A 76 -17.33 6.01 10.24
C THR A 76 -15.98 6.69 10.01
N THR A 77 -15.02 5.97 9.42
CA THR A 77 -13.70 6.52 9.12
C THR A 77 -13.79 7.56 8.00
N HIS A 78 -13.35 8.80 8.28
CA HIS A 78 -13.27 9.85 7.28
C HIS A 78 -12.08 9.61 6.34
N LEU A 79 -12.31 9.81 5.05
CA LEU A 79 -11.26 9.80 4.03
C LEU A 79 -11.28 11.12 3.27
N PRO A 80 -10.11 11.57 2.77
CA PRO A 80 -10.04 12.73 1.87
C PRO A 80 -10.93 12.55 0.64
N THR A 81 -11.32 13.66 0.04
CA THR A 81 -12.07 13.68 -1.21
C THR A 81 -11.27 12.96 -2.31
N LYS A 82 -11.97 12.33 -3.23
CA LYS A 82 -11.33 11.64 -4.35
C LYS A 82 -10.47 12.63 -5.16
N LEU A 83 -9.22 12.28 -5.39
CA LEU A 83 -8.32 13.04 -6.25
C LEU A 83 -8.81 13.02 -7.71
N ASP A 84 -8.79 14.19 -8.35
CA ASP A 84 -9.00 14.31 -9.79
C ASP A 84 -7.81 13.69 -10.53
N HIS A 85 -8.10 12.75 -11.42
CA HIS A 85 -7.08 12.03 -12.19
C HIS A 85 -6.21 12.96 -13.05
N ASP A 86 -6.81 13.96 -13.68
CA ASP A 86 -6.13 14.80 -14.64
C ASP A 86 -5.40 15.97 -13.99
N GLN A 87 -5.85 16.38 -12.81
CA GLN A 87 -5.34 17.57 -12.11
C GLN A 87 -4.48 17.27 -10.89
N ALA A 88 -4.48 16.03 -10.37
CA ALA A 88 -3.77 15.68 -9.16
C ALA A 88 -2.28 16.06 -9.23
N LYS A 89 -1.87 16.99 -8.37
CA LYS A 89 -0.46 17.34 -8.18
C LYS A 89 0.20 16.32 -7.25
N ARG A 90 1.50 16.12 -7.44
CA ARG A 90 2.27 15.17 -6.62
C ARG A 90 2.14 15.46 -5.12
N ALA A 91 2.33 16.72 -4.71
CA ALA A 91 2.26 17.11 -3.31
C ALA A 91 0.88 16.86 -2.69
N GLU A 92 -0.19 17.16 -3.42
CA GLU A 92 -1.55 16.87 -3.02
C GLU A 92 -1.80 15.37 -2.90
N ALA A 93 -1.45 14.60 -3.92
CA ALA A 93 -1.57 13.15 -3.90
C ALA A 93 -0.79 12.51 -2.74
N GLN A 94 0.41 13.02 -2.44
CA GLN A 94 1.23 12.52 -1.34
C GLN A 94 0.63 12.84 0.02
N ALA A 95 0.10 14.05 0.22
CA ALA A 95 -0.58 14.44 1.43
C ALA A 95 -1.84 13.59 1.67
N ASP A 96 -2.67 13.45 0.64
CA ASP A 96 -3.90 12.67 0.71
C ASP A 96 -3.65 11.17 0.89
N LEU A 97 -2.60 10.64 0.27
CA LEU A 97 -2.16 9.25 0.52
C LEU A 97 -1.75 9.05 1.97
N THR A 98 -1.07 10.01 2.59
CA THR A 98 -0.69 9.93 4.00
C THR A 98 -1.93 9.86 4.89
N VAL A 99 -2.84 10.82 4.75
CA VAL A 99 -4.08 10.87 5.55
C VAL A 99 -4.93 9.62 5.34
N SER A 100 -5.12 9.21 4.10
CA SER A 100 -5.92 8.02 3.78
C SER A 100 -5.23 6.71 4.23
N SER A 101 -3.90 6.69 4.32
CA SER A 101 -3.15 5.53 4.85
C SER A 101 -3.46 5.30 6.32
N GLU A 102 -3.41 6.33 7.13
CA GLU A 102 -3.72 6.25 8.56
C GLU A 102 -5.14 5.70 8.77
N ALA A 103 -6.09 6.22 8.02
CA ALA A 103 -7.48 5.77 8.07
C ALA A 103 -7.64 4.29 7.66
N ILE A 104 -6.93 3.85 6.62
CA ILE A 104 -7.01 2.46 6.14
C ILE A 104 -6.29 1.49 7.08
N LEU A 105 -5.19 1.89 7.73
CA LEU A 105 -4.45 1.03 8.66
C LEU A 105 -5.25 0.65 9.92
N VAL A 106 -6.29 1.42 10.25
CA VAL A 106 -7.21 1.09 11.36
C VAL A 106 -8.12 -0.10 11.02
N LEU A 107 -8.47 -0.29 9.73
CA LEU A 107 -9.44 -1.31 9.32
C LEU A 107 -9.02 -2.75 9.65
N PRO A 108 -7.78 -3.21 9.35
CA PRO A 108 -7.33 -4.55 9.73
C PRO A 108 -7.40 -4.78 11.24
N ARG A 109 -7.02 -3.78 12.04
CA ARG A 109 -7.08 -3.88 13.50
C ARG A 109 -8.51 -4.10 13.97
N ARG A 110 -9.44 -3.25 13.55
CA ARG A 110 -10.86 -3.36 13.91
C ARG A 110 -11.47 -4.69 13.45
N ALA A 111 -11.15 -5.13 12.23
CA ALA A 111 -11.62 -6.41 11.71
C ALA A 111 -11.11 -7.59 12.54
N LEU A 112 -9.84 -7.59 12.91
CA LEU A 112 -9.22 -8.64 13.71
C LEU A 112 -9.72 -8.63 15.15
N ASP A 113 -10.01 -7.46 15.73
CA ASP A 113 -10.59 -7.32 17.07
C ASP A 113 -12.02 -7.84 17.10
N ALA A 114 -12.81 -7.55 16.08
CA ALA A 114 -14.20 -7.99 15.97
C ALA A 114 -14.36 -9.43 15.44
N GLY A 115 -13.29 -10.05 14.91
CA GLY A 115 -13.34 -11.36 14.24
C GLY A 115 -14.07 -11.37 12.90
N LYS A 116 -14.61 -10.23 12.46
CA LYS A 116 -15.43 -10.08 11.26
C LYS A 116 -15.28 -8.69 10.64
N VAL A 117 -15.70 -8.56 9.40
CA VAL A 117 -15.83 -7.28 8.68
C VAL A 117 -17.31 -6.97 8.53
N PRO A 118 -17.85 -5.88 9.11
CA PRO A 118 -19.29 -5.65 9.28
C PRO A 118 -20.12 -5.71 7.99
N HIS A 119 -19.57 -5.25 6.88
CA HIS A 119 -20.28 -5.13 5.61
C HIS A 119 -19.64 -5.96 4.48
N CYS A 120 -18.85 -6.96 4.85
CA CYS A 120 -18.13 -7.80 3.91
C CYS A 120 -18.20 -9.26 4.34
N GLN A 121 -18.42 -10.17 3.40
CA GLN A 121 -18.48 -11.61 3.65
C GLN A 121 -17.16 -12.23 4.16
N PRO A 122 -15.97 -11.76 3.72
CA PRO A 122 -14.75 -12.42 4.15
C PRO A 122 -14.49 -12.26 5.65
N HIS A 123 -13.98 -13.33 6.24
CA HIS A 123 -13.45 -13.33 7.58
C HIS A 123 -12.34 -12.26 7.74
N ALA A 124 -12.16 -11.71 8.94
CA ALA A 124 -11.21 -10.63 9.23
C ALA A 124 -9.78 -10.90 8.73
N VAL A 125 -9.31 -12.15 8.82
CA VAL A 125 -7.99 -12.54 8.30
C VAL A 125 -7.95 -12.46 6.77
N ALA A 126 -8.95 -13.00 6.08
CA ALA A 126 -9.03 -12.95 4.62
C ALA A 126 -9.16 -11.51 4.09
N PHE A 127 -9.88 -10.65 4.78
CA PHE A 127 -9.96 -9.22 4.47
C PHE A 127 -8.59 -8.54 4.60
N THR A 128 -7.88 -8.80 5.70
CA THR A 128 -6.55 -8.22 5.94
C THR A 128 -5.54 -8.71 4.92
N ASP A 129 -5.54 -10.01 4.60
CA ASP A 129 -4.69 -10.60 3.57
C ASP A 129 -4.96 -9.97 2.19
N HIS A 130 -6.22 -9.79 1.83
CA HIS A 130 -6.59 -9.12 0.58
C HIS A 130 -6.09 -7.67 0.51
N LEU A 131 -6.16 -6.90 1.60
CA LEU A 131 -5.58 -5.56 1.68
C LEU A 131 -4.07 -5.60 1.44
N ILE A 132 -3.36 -6.52 2.12
CA ILE A 132 -1.92 -6.70 1.98
C ILE A 132 -1.54 -7.04 0.54
N ALA A 133 -2.24 -7.98 -0.09
CA ALA A 133 -1.97 -8.41 -1.45
C ALA A 133 -2.17 -7.27 -2.47
N ARG A 134 -3.25 -6.50 -2.32
CA ARG A 134 -3.51 -5.33 -3.17
C ARG A 134 -2.45 -4.25 -3.01
N ASP A 135 -2.07 -3.94 -1.80
CA ASP A 135 -1.06 -2.94 -1.49
C ASP A 135 0.33 -3.34 -1.99
N SER A 136 0.71 -4.60 -1.83
CA SER A 136 1.98 -5.13 -2.34
C SER A 136 2.07 -5.05 -3.85
N ARG A 137 0.96 -5.31 -4.56
CA ARG A 137 0.88 -5.15 -6.02
C ARG A 137 1.11 -3.68 -6.42
N ARG A 138 0.49 -2.72 -5.72
CA ARG A 138 0.64 -1.28 -6.02
C ARG A 138 2.05 -0.79 -5.75
N ARG A 139 2.65 -1.18 -4.65
CA ARG A 139 4.05 -0.90 -4.34
C ARG A 139 4.99 -1.37 -5.47
N ARG A 140 4.77 -2.58 -5.98
CA ARG A 140 5.55 -3.12 -7.09
C ARG A 140 5.39 -2.28 -8.36
N GLN A 141 4.18 -1.85 -8.69
CA GLN A 141 3.93 -0.98 -9.85
C GLN A 141 4.70 0.34 -9.74
N ILE A 142 4.66 1.00 -8.59
CA ILE A 142 5.39 2.25 -8.35
C ILE A 142 6.90 2.04 -8.48
N ALA A 143 7.44 0.95 -7.93
CA ALA A 143 8.86 0.64 -8.02
C ALA A 143 9.33 0.41 -9.47
N ILE A 144 8.51 -0.26 -10.30
CA ILE A 144 8.78 -0.45 -11.72
C ILE A 144 8.78 0.89 -12.46
N LEU A 145 7.79 1.74 -12.21
CA LEU A 145 7.70 3.07 -12.81
C LEU A 145 8.90 3.95 -12.43
N GLY A 146 9.29 3.96 -11.16
CA GLY A 146 10.45 4.72 -10.69
C GLY A 146 11.77 4.24 -11.31
N ARG A 147 11.92 2.94 -11.58
CA ARG A 147 13.07 2.41 -12.30
C ARG A 147 13.07 2.91 -13.75
N HIS A 148 11.97 2.71 -14.45
CA HIS A 148 11.82 3.12 -15.84
C HIS A 148 12.07 4.62 -16.02
N GLN A 149 11.55 5.44 -15.14
CA GLN A 149 11.77 6.89 -15.20
C GLN A 149 13.25 7.26 -15.06
N ARG A 150 14.01 6.59 -14.18
CA ARG A 150 15.47 6.78 -14.07
C ARG A 150 16.19 6.36 -15.34
N GLU A 151 15.79 5.25 -15.95
CA GLU A 151 16.35 4.76 -17.22
C GLU A 151 16.07 5.73 -18.39
N CYS A 152 14.94 6.42 -18.37
CA CYS A 152 14.58 7.48 -19.32
C CYS A 152 15.21 8.85 -19.01
N GLY A 153 16.05 8.97 -18.00
CA GLY A 153 16.74 10.22 -17.65
C GLY A 153 15.92 11.18 -16.78
N PHE A 154 14.77 10.77 -16.28
CA PHE A 154 14.05 11.49 -15.25
C PHE A 154 14.61 11.14 -13.87
N GLY A 155 15.36 12.02 -13.29
CA GLY A 155 15.93 11.85 -11.95
C GLY A 155 17.43 11.61 -11.99
N LYS A 156 18.14 12.70 -11.95
CA LYS A 156 19.54 12.75 -11.51
C LYS A 156 19.59 13.01 -10.02
#